data_e972e4c5a431f23135a02b574fd1172b
#
_entry.id   e972e4c5a431f23135a02b574fd1172b
#
_cell.length_a   1.000
_cell.length_b   1.000
_cell.length_c   1.000
_cell.angle_alpha   90.00
_cell.angle_beta   90.00
_cell.angle_gamma   90.00
#
_symmetry.space_group_name_H-M   'P 1'
#
loop_
_entity.id
_entity.type
_entity.pdbx_description
1 polymer ?
#
loop_
_entity_poly.entity_id
_entity_poly.type
_entity_poly.pdbx_seq_one_letter_code
_entity_poly.pdbx_strand_id
1 'polypeptide(L)'
;VGRYSLNTLPDTLYNWSQFICATAYDNEPPCPPGNVKITANCETLTNSISWSNPNNSCADDVVAYQLYYSPTPKGDYQQIQTFNFDTDTTFLFQDTNSIAGCFFVRASDSLIYNNQSISSDTVCVDNCDPIYALPNVFTPNGDNVNQFYTALLPFKFISRVEFHAFNRWGVEVFYTEDP
;
A
#
# COMPACT_ATOMS: atom_id res chain seq x y z
N VAL A 1 -0.59 47.10 27.81
CA VAL A 1 -1.14 48.26 28.60
C VAL A 1 -0.13 49.39 28.51
N GLY A 2 -0.47 50.45 27.76
CA GLY A 2 0.34 51.64 27.72
C GLY A 2 -0.14 52.64 28.80
N ARG A 3 0.79 53.18 29.59
CA ARG A 3 0.51 54.20 30.59
C ARG A 3 1.03 55.53 30.08
N TYR A 4 0.15 56.51 29.92
CA TYR A 4 0.52 57.88 29.57
C TYR A 4 0.24 58.77 30.74
N SER A 5 1.22 59.58 31.14
CA SER A 5 1.06 60.63 32.18
C SER A 5 1.26 61.98 31.52
N LEU A 6 0.23 62.80 31.55
CA LEU A 6 0.31 64.20 31.16
C LEU A 6 0.53 65.01 32.43
N ASN A 7 1.62 65.79 32.53
CA ASN A 7 2.07 66.53 33.69
C ASN A 7 1.12 67.68 34.17
N THR A 8 -0.04 67.82 33.51
CA THR A 8 -1.01 68.92 33.80
C THR A 8 -2.42 68.45 34.13
N LEU A 9 -2.67 67.09 34.16
CA LEU A 9 -3.98 66.59 34.56
C LEU A 9 -3.84 65.71 35.83
N PRO A 10 -4.80 65.86 36.78
CA PRO A 10 -4.75 65.13 38.04
C PRO A 10 -4.99 63.60 37.89
N ASP A 11 -5.47 63.14 36.72
CA ASP A 11 -5.84 61.76 36.53
C ASP A 11 -4.95 61.08 35.48
N THR A 12 -4.57 59.86 35.75
CA THR A 12 -3.83 59.02 34.84
C THR A 12 -4.79 58.46 33.79
N LEU A 13 -4.54 58.79 32.52
CA LEU A 13 -5.31 58.20 31.41
C LEU A 13 -4.79 56.81 31.13
N TYR A 14 -5.70 55.82 31.11
CA TYR A 14 -5.43 54.44 30.73
C TYR A 14 -6.05 54.19 29.37
N ASN A 15 -5.23 53.68 28.45
CA ASN A 15 -5.71 53.14 27.20
C ASN A 15 -5.61 51.62 27.27
N TRP A 16 -6.73 50.96 27.08
CA TRP A 16 -6.82 49.54 27.08
C TRP A 16 -6.82 49.06 25.60
N SER A 17 -5.79 48.33 25.22
CA SER A 17 -5.84 47.62 23.95
C SER A 17 -6.87 46.49 24.01
N GLN A 18 -7.60 46.29 22.95
CA GLN A 18 -8.42 45.09 22.82
C GLN A 18 -7.55 43.84 22.85
N PHE A 19 -8.01 42.83 23.57
CA PHE A 19 -7.44 41.49 23.45
C PHE A 19 -7.92 40.88 22.14
N ILE A 20 -7.01 40.64 21.22
CA ILE A 20 -7.26 39.86 20.02
C ILE A 20 -6.61 38.51 20.24
N CYS A 21 -7.42 37.47 20.33
CA CYS A 21 -6.94 36.09 20.35
C CYS A 21 -6.92 35.57 18.90
N ALA A 22 -5.78 35.15 18.44
CA ALA A 22 -5.63 34.40 17.20
C ALA A 22 -5.14 33.00 17.56
N THR A 23 -5.75 32.00 16.99
CA THR A 23 -5.22 30.64 17.03
C THR A 23 -4.26 30.51 15.86
N ALA A 24 -3.03 30.08 16.13
CA ALA A 24 -2.11 29.73 15.08
C ALA A 24 -2.72 28.55 14.30
N TYR A 25 -2.79 28.70 13.01
CA TYR A 25 -3.26 27.65 12.11
C TYR A 25 -2.04 27.08 11.40
N ASP A 26 -1.80 25.81 11.60
CA ASP A 26 -0.77 25.08 10.90
C ASP A 26 -1.31 24.65 9.53
N ASN A 27 -0.61 25.04 8.49
CA ASN A 27 -0.91 24.68 7.10
C ASN A 27 0.32 24.12 6.36
N GLU A 28 1.37 23.77 7.09
CA GLU A 28 2.57 23.17 6.53
C GLU A 28 2.47 21.64 6.65
N PRO A 29 2.40 20.92 5.51
CA PRO A 29 2.27 19.47 5.57
C PRO A 29 3.52 18.82 6.12
N PRO A 30 3.40 17.67 6.81
CA PRO A 30 4.54 16.94 7.35
C PRO A 30 5.40 16.31 6.25
N CYS A 31 6.57 15.83 6.61
CA CYS A 31 7.40 15.02 5.72
C CYS A 31 6.71 13.71 5.33
N PRO A 32 6.96 13.19 4.13
CA PRO A 32 6.45 11.88 3.74
C PRO A 32 7.11 10.75 4.53
N PRO A 33 6.40 9.63 4.79
CA PRO A 33 6.99 8.43 5.35
C PRO A 33 8.14 7.91 4.49
N GLY A 34 9.24 7.54 5.13
CA GLY A 34 10.41 6.98 4.45
C GLY A 34 10.49 5.46 4.55
N ASN A 35 11.47 4.87 3.84
CA ASN A 35 11.81 3.44 3.94
C ASN A 35 10.61 2.50 3.78
N VAL A 36 9.71 2.79 2.86
CA VAL A 36 8.59 1.89 2.57
C VAL A 36 9.14 0.57 2.05
N LYS A 37 8.74 -0.53 2.69
CA LYS A 37 9.16 -1.90 2.33
C LYS A 37 7.96 -2.81 2.26
N ILE A 38 8.01 -3.76 1.32
CA ILE A 38 7.01 -4.81 1.18
C ILE A 38 7.71 -6.14 1.23
N THR A 39 7.17 -7.05 2.04
CA THR A 39 7.61 -8.45 2.09
C THR A 39 6.42 -9.31 1.72
N ALA A 40 6.51 -9.99 0.56
CA ALA A 40 5.48 -10.89 0.07
C ALA A 40 5.61 -12.27 0.71
N ASN A 41 4.47 -12.86 1.07
CA ASN A 41 4.37 -14.24 1.49
C ASN A 41 3.42 -14.99 0.55
N CYS A 42 3.98 -15.84 -0.30
CA CYS A 42 3.25 -16.58 -1.32
C CYS A 42 2.46 -17.79 -0.78
N GLU A 43 2.76 -18.23 0.43
CA GLU A 43 2.00 -19.33 1.05
C GLU A 43 0.65 -18.82 1.57
N THR A 44 0.66 -17.65 2.19
CA THR A 44 -0.52 -17.03 2.81
C THR A 44 -1.21 -15.99 1.92
N LEU A 45 -0.61 -15.65 0.77
CA LEU A 45 -1.08 -14.59 -0.14
C LEU A 45 -1.22 -13.25 0.57
N THR A 46 -0.15 -12.86 1.27
CA THR A 46 -0.10 -11.61 2.03
C THR A 46 1.13 -10.79 1.73
N ASN A 47 1.00 -9.47 1.78
CA ASN A 47 2.11 -8.53 1.78
C ASN A 47 2.19 -7.85 3.15
N SER A 48 3.32 -7.96 3.80
CA SER A 48 3.64 -7.15 4.97
C SER A 48 4.28 -5.84 4.49
N ILE A 49 3.59 -4.73 4.71
CA ILE A 49 4.02 -3.39 4.31
C ILE A 49 4.48 -2.67 5.57
N SER A 50 5.62 -1.99 5.51
CA SER A 50 6.16 -1.20 6.63
C SER A 50 6.81 0.08 6.14
N TRP A 51 6.84 1.10 6.99
CA TRP A 51 7.45 2.41 6.72
C TRP A 51 8.05 3.01 8.00
N SER A 52 8.89 4.02 7.81
CA SER A 52 9.48 4.77 8.93
C SER A 52 8.55 5.92 9.33
N ASN A 53 8.37 6.11 10.64
CA ASN A 53 7.66 7.25 11.19
C ASN A 53 8.49 8.54 10.97
N PRO A 54 7.95 9.56 10.26
CA PRO A 54 8.64 10.83 10.04
C PRO A 54 8.96 11.59 11.31
N ASN A 55 8.19 11.44 12.40
CA ASN A 55 8.44 12.07 13.71
C ASN A 55 9.81 11.68 14.29
N ASN A 56 10.42 10.59 13.81
CA ASN A 56 11.75 10.17 14.24
C ASN A 56 12.89 10.88 13.47
N SER A 57 12.58 11.71 12.46
CA SER A 57 13.61 12.25 11.57
C SER A 57 13.39 13.67 11.09
N CYS A 58 12.24 14.01 10.53
CA CYS A 58 12.03 15.28 9.82
C CYS A 58 10.73 16.00 10.15
N ALA A 59 9.84 15.37 10.91
CA ALA A 59 8.60 15.95 11.42
C ALA A 59 8.51 15.67 12.93
N ASP A 60 7.59 16.32 13.61
CA ASP A 60 7.29 16.12 15.03
C ASP A 60 5.79 16.12 15.35
N ASP A 61 4.98 16.22 14.32
CA ASP A 61 3.54 16.47 14.38
C ASP A 61 2.67 15.47 13.58
N VAL A 62 3.27 14.44 13.00
CA VAL A 62 2.50 13.38 12.32
C VAL A 62 1.61 12.66 13.33
N VAL A 63 0.32 12.56 13.01
CA VAL A 63 -0.68 11.88 13.84
C VAL A 63 -1.37 10.71 13.13
N ALA A 64 -1.27 10.65 11.80
CA ALA A 64 -2.00 9.66 11.01
C ALA A 64 -1.26 9.29 9.72
N TYR A 65 -1.62 8.12 9.14
CA TYR A 65 -1.17 7.70 7.82
C TYR A 65 -2.34 7.27 6.95
N GLN A 66 -2.16 7.42 5.64
CA GLN A 66 -3.04 6.90 4.61
C GLN A 66 -2.23 6.02 3.67
N LEU A 67 -2.64 4.76 3.53
CA LEU A 67 -2.04 3.80 2.62
C LEU A 67 -2.84 3.73 1.32
N TYR A 68 -2.15 3.83 0.22
CA TYR A 68 -2.70 3.78 -1.13
C TYR A 68 -2.19 2.57 -1.88
N TYR A 69 -3.04 2.00 -2.70
CA TYR A 69 -2.78 0.82 -3.52
C TYR A 69 -3.26 1.02 -4.95
N SER A 70 -2.51 0.47 -5.89
CA SER A 70 -2.94 0.27 -7.28
C SER A 70 -2.43 -1.10 -7.77
N PRO A 71 -3.22 -1.87 -8.54
CA PRO A 71 -2.76 -3.13 -9.11
C PRO A 71 -1.65 -2.96 -10.15
N THR A 72 -1.45 -1.75 -10.68
CA THR A 72 -0.41 -1.47 -11.68
C THR A 72 0.36 -0.19 -11.33
N PRO A 73 1.65 -0.06 -11.73
CA PRO A 73 2.48 1.11 -11.40
C PRO A 73 1.94 2.46 -11.91
N LYS A 74 1.16 2.44 -12.99
CA LYS A 74 0.58 3.63 -13.61
C LYS A 74 -0.95 3.70 -13.49
N GLY A 75 -1.53 2.85 -12.65
CA GLY A 75 -2.97 2.81 -12.42
C GLY A 75 -3.45 3.90 -11.46
N ASP A 76 -4.75 3.93 -11.25
CA ASP A 76 -5.38 4.80 -10.29
C ASP A 76 -5.19 4.23 -8.88
N TYR A 77 -4.48 4.97 -8.03
CA TYR A 77 -4.25 4.59 -6.65
C TYR A 77 -5.48 4.91 -5.80
N GLN A 78 -5.96 3.89 -5.12
CA GLN A 78 -7.07 4.00 -4.17
C GLN A 78 -6.53 3.97 -2.75
N GLN A 79 -7.07 4.80 -1.89
CA GLN A 79 -6.80 4.72 -0.45
C GLN A 79 -7.45 3.45 0.10
N ILE A 80 -6.66 2.55 0.65
CA ILE A 80 -7.14 1.26 1.18
C ILE A 80 -7.21 1.23 2.71
N GLN A 81 -6.42 2.08 3.39
CA GLN A 81 -6.38 2.10 4.85
C GLN A 81 -6.02 3.49 5.39
N THR A 82 -6.59 3.84 6.54
CA THR A 82 -6.20 4.98 7.38
C THR A 82 -5.74 4.46 8.74
N PHE A 83 -4.64 5.01 9.24
CA PHE A 83 -4.09 4.75 10.57
C PHE A 83 -4.17 6.03 11.38
N ASN A 84 -4.74 5.96 12.57
CA ASN A 84 -5.00 7.13 13.41
C ASN A 84 -3.95 7.36 14.49
N PHE A 85 -2.84 6.64 14.42
CA PHE A 85 -1.72 6.79 15.34
C PHE A 85 -0.41 6.80 14.56
N ASP A 86 0.50 7.68 14.97
CA ASP A 86 1.84 7.81 14.39
C ASP A 86 2.73 6.57 14.62
N THR A 87 2.34 5.72 15.56
CA THR A 87 3.01 4.44 15.86
C THR A 87 2.62 3.30 14.93
N ASP A 88 1.53 3.46 14.18
CA ASP A 88 1.01 2.44 13.26
C ASP A 88 1.79 2.50 11.93
N THR A 89 2.94 1.84 11.89
CA THR A 89 3.88 1.87 10.75
C THR A 89 3.94 0.56 9.98
N THR A 90 2.96 -0.32 10.19
CA THR A 90 2.89 -1.62 9.52
C THR A 90 1.46 -1.95 9.11
N PHE A 91 1.32 -2.68 8.00
CA PHE A 91 0.03 -3.17 7.51
C PHE A 91 0.20 -4.52 6.83
N LEU A 92 -0.75 -5.43 7.07
CA LEU A 92 -0.83 -6.70 6.37
C LEU A 92 -1.92 -6.62 5.30
N PHE A 93 -1.49 -6.51 4.05
CA PHE A 93 -2.38 -6.58 2.89
C PHE A 93 -2.62 -8.03 2.51
N GLN A 94 -3.87 -8.40 2.27
CA GLN A 94 -4.27 -9.73 1.82
C GLN A 94 -5.27 -9.59 0.68
N ASP A 95 -5.03 -10.32 -0.39
CA ASP A 95 -5.98 -10.48 -1.49
C ASP A 95 -5.97 -11.95 -1.94
N THR A 96 -7.14 -12.50 -2.20
CA THR A 96 -7.33 -13.90 -2.60
C THR A 96 -6.97 -14.16 -4.06
N ASN A 97 -6.96 -13.12 -4.88
CA ASN A 97 -6.73 -13.23 -6.33
C ASN A 97 -5.29 -12.92 -6.71
N SER A 98 -4.74 -11.84 -6.13
CA SER A 98 -3.39 -11.38 -6.45
C SER A 98 -2.84 -10.51 -5.34
N ILE A 99 -1.59 -10.76 -4.95
CA ILE A 99 -0.85 -9.88 -4.04
C ILE A 99 -0.01 -8.85 -4.80
N ALA A 100 0.03 -8.93 -6.13
CA ALA A 100 0.75 -7.98 -6.96
C ALA A 100 0.13 -6.59 -6.87
N GLY A 101 0.97 -5.56 -6.93
CA GLY A 101 0.56 -4.17 -6.97
C GLY A 101 1.58 -3.23 -6.40
N CYS A 102 1.23 -1.97 -6.42
CA CYS A 102 2.08 -0.88 -5.98
C CYS A 102 1.43 -0.14 -4.82
N PHE A 103 2.24 0.29 -3.87
CA PHE A 103 1.81 0.94 -2.66
C PHE A 103 2.63 2.19 -2.40
N PHE A 104 1.99 3.21 -1.84
CA PHE A 104 2.64 4.35 -1.22
C PHE A 104 1.87 4.79 0.02
N VAL A 105 2.54 5.56 0.89
CA VAL A 105 1.98 6.06 2.14
C VAL A 105 2.07 7.59 2.16
N ARG A 106 1.07 8.25 2.74
CA ARG A 106 1.11 9.67 3.10
C ARG A 106 0.98 9.80 4.60
N ALA A 107 1.64 10.81 5.16
CA ALA A 107 1.47 11.22 6.53
C ALA A 107 0.52 12.41 6.63
N SER A 108 -0.14 12.58 7.77
CA SER A 108 -0.98 13.72 8.11
C SER A 108 -0.66 14.22 9.51
N ASP A 109 -0.57 15.53 9.67
CA ASP A 109 -0.34 16.22 10.95
C ASP A 109 -1.62 16.47 11.74
N SER A 110 -2.77 16.38 11.07
CA SER A 110 -4.04 16.69 11.68
C SER A 110 -5.17 15.85 11.08
N LEU A 111 -5.99 15.29 11.97
CA LEU A 111 -7.23 14.60 11.57
C LEU A 111 -8.35 15.59 11.21
N ILE A 112 -8.21 16.87 11.60
CA ILE A 112 -9.24 17.90 11.40
C ILE A 112 -8.98 18.69 10.12
N TYR A 113 -7.74 19.13 9.93
CA TYR A 113 -7.36 20.01 8.80
C TYR A 113 -6.82 19.26 7.61
N ASN A 114 -6.46 17.97 7.80
CA ASN A 114 -6.04 17.06 6.75
C ASN A 114 -4.86 17.59 5.91
N ASN A 115 -3.88 18.23 6.56
CA ASN A 115 -2.61 18.54 5.94
C ASN A 115 -1.89 17.23 5.66
N GLN A 116 -1.78 16.85 4.40
CA GLN A 116 -1.14 15.62 3.97
C GLN A 116 0.22 15.89 3.35
N SER A 117 1.17 15.05 3.66
CA SER A 117 2.47 15.02 2.99
C SER A 117 2.32 14.72 1.50
N ILE A 118 3.36 14.98 0.73
CA ILE A 118 3.52 14.31 -0.56
C ILE A 118 3.57 12.80 -0.33
N SER A 119 3.37 12.02 -1.39
CA SER A 119 3.50 10.56 -1.30
C SER A 119 4.94 10.16 -0.97
N SER A 120 5.09 9.09 -0.19
CA SER A 120 6.36 8.36 -0.09
C SER A 120 6.82 7.83 -1.45
N ASP A 121 8.00 7.21 -1.49
CA ASP A 121 8.37 6.39 -2.63
C ASP A 121 7.32 5.30 -2.85
N THR A 122 7.00 5.06 -4.13
CA THR A 122 6.10 3.98 -4.51
C THR A 122 6.89 2.68 -4.61
N VAL A 123 6.47 1.67 -3.89
CA VAL A 123 7.07 0.34 -3.92
C VAL A 123 6.08 -0.64 -4.53
N CYS A 124 6.56 -1.42 -5.49
CA CYS A 124 5.74 -2.43 -6.15
C CYS A 124 6.22 -3.83 -5.79
N VAL A 125 5.28 -4.74 -5.70
CA VAL A 125 5.51 -6.17 -5.57
C VAL A 125 4.86 -6.87 -6.75
N ASP A 126 5.55 -7.85 -7.30
CA ASP A 126 5.03 -8.71 -8.35
C ASP A 126 4.29 -9.90 -7.75
N ASN A 127 3.57 -10.62 -8.59
CA ASN A 127 2.89 -11.82 -8.15
C ASN A 127 3.90 -12.93 -7.83
N CYS A 128 3.44 -13.95 -7.11
CA CYS A 128 4.26 -15.13 -6.83
C CYS A 128 4.58 -15.89 -8.12
N ASP A 129 5.70 -16.61 -8.10
CA ASP A 129 6.10 -17.48 -9.21
C ASP A 129 5.00 -18.49 -9.52
N PRO A 130 4.77 -18.79 -10.82
CA PRO A 130 3.78 -19.78 -11.21
C PRO A 130 4.17 -21.17 -10.72
N ILE A 131 3.20 -21.87 -10.14
CA ILE A 131 3.33 -23.27 -9.75
C ILE A 131 2.51 -24.10 -10.74
N TYR A 132 3.20 -24.80 -11.63
CA TYR A 132 2.60 -25.66 -12.63
C TYR A 132 3.51 -26.83 -12.95
N ALA A 133 3.02 -28.03 -12.77
CA ALA A 133 3.75 -29.23 -13.08
C ALA A 133 2.86 -30.24 -13.88
N LEU A 134 3.44 -30.88 -14.84
CA LEU A 134 2.78 -31.92 -15.61
C LEU A 134 3.36 -33.30 -15.22
N PRO A 135 2.56 -34.38 -15.25
CA PRO A 135 3.06 -35.72 -15.04
C PRO A 135 3.98 -36.15 -16.21
N ASN A 136 4.96 -36.95 -15.91
CA ASN A 136 5.84 -37.52 -16.96
C ASN A 136 5.18 -38.60 -17.79
N VAL A 137 4.10 -39.18 -17.27
CA VAL A 137 3.42 -40.34 -17.89
C VAL A 137 1.96 -40.38 -17.44
N PHE A 138 1.11 -40.88 -18.28
CA PHE A 138 -0.27 -41.26 -17.93
C PHE A 138 -0.55 -42.66 -18.50
N THR A 139 -1.52 -43.37 -17.89
CA THR A 139 -1.82 -44.77 -18.21
C THR A 139 -3.33 -44.97 -18.38
N PRO A 140 -3.89 -44.69 -19.57
CA PRO A 140 -5.34 -44.79 -19.81
C PRO A 140 -5.75 -46.30 -19.99
N ASN A 141 -5.73 -47.05 -18.88
CA ASN A 141 -5.98 -48.51 -18.86
C ASN A 141 -7.32 -48.87 -18.15
N GLY A 142 -8.09 -47.86 -17.66
CA GLY A 142 -9.39 -48.07 -17.03
C GLY A 142 -9.34 -48.42 -15.54
N ASP A 143 -8.18 -48.29 -14.87
CA ASP A 143 -8.02 -48.61 -13.46
C ASP A 143 -8.32 -47.40 -12.53
N ASN A 144 -8.76 -46.27 -13.10
CA ASN A 144 -9.02 -44.98 -12.43
C ASN A 144 -7.78 -44.25 -11.86
N VAL A 145 -6.58 -44.70 -12.18
CA VAL A 145 -5.31 -44.07 -11.81
C VAL A 145 -4.61 -43.54 -13.04
N ASN A 146 -4.22 -42.26 -13.03
CA ASN A 146 -3.51 -41.62 -14.15
C ASN A 146 -4.17 -41.81 -15.54
N GLN A 147 -5.50 -41.77 -15.58
CA GLN A 147 -6.26 -41.95 -16.82
C GLN A 147 -6.11 -40.78 -17.79
N PHE A 148 -5.87 -39.59 -17.24
CA PHE A 148 -5.77 -38.34 -17.99
C PHE A 148 -4.40 -37.73 -17.81
N TYR A 149 -3.93 -37.01 -18.84
CA TYR A 149 -2.76 -36.17 -18.76
C TYR A 149 -3.21 -34.78 -18.37
N THR A 150 -3.16 -34.47 -17.09
CA THR A 150 -3.61 -33.22 -16.52
C THR A 150 -2.55 -32.61 -15.58
N ALA A 151 -2.62 -31.30 -15.34
CA ALA A 151 -1.72 -30.65 -14.38
C ALA A 151 -1.81 -31.28 -13.00
N LEU A 152 -0.68 -31.39 -12.33
CA LEU A 152 -0.60 -31.83 -10.94
C LEU A 152 -1.11 -30.71 -10.02
N LEU A 153 -2.05 -31.06 -9.15
CA LEU A 153 -2.59 -30.11 -8.17
C LEU A 153 -1.71 -29.97 -6.92
N PRO A 154 -1.68 -28.81 -6.27
CA PRO A 154 -2.32 -27.56 -6.70
C PRO A 154 -1.48 -26.80 -7.74
N PHE A 155 -2.10 -26.26 -8.77
CA PHE A 155 -1.47 -25.22 -9.58
C PHE A 155 -1.94 -23.84 -9.13
N LYS A 156 -1.05 -22.83 -9.20
CA LYS A 156 -1.31 -21.46 -8.71
C LYS A 156 -0.63 -20.42 -9.61
N PHE A 157 -1.19 -19.22 -9.63
CA PHE A 157 -0.65 -18.05 -10.33
C PHE A 157 -0.50 -18.24 -11.84
N ILE A 158 -1.41 -19.02 -12.43
CA ILE A 158 -1.49 -19.30 -13.86
C ILE A 158 -2.71 -18.55 -14.40
N SER A 159 -2.50 -17.66 -15.36
CA SER A 159 -3.58 -16.95 -16.04
C SER A 159 -4.00 -17.60 -17.35
N ARG A 160 -3.09 -18.33 -17.97
CA ARG A 160 -3.32 -19.03 -19.24
C ARG A 160 -2.30 -20.13 -19.42
N VAL A 161 -2.73 -21.22 -20.03
CA VAL A 161 -1.87 -22.33 -20.48
C VAL A 161 -2.14 -22.53 -21.95
N GLU A 162 -1.11 -22.85 -22.71
CA GLU A 162 -1.21 -23.36 -24.06
C GLU A 162 -0.49 -24.73 -24.09
N PHE A 163 -1.23 -25.77 -24.35
CA PHE A 163 -0.68 -27.13 -24.42
C PHE A 163 -0.87 -27.75 -25.80
N HIS A 164 0.23 -28.16 -26.41
CA HIS A 164 0.25 -28.78 -27.71
C HIS A 164 0.89 -30.20 -27.60
N ALA A 165 0.23 -31.20 -28.11
CA ALA A 165 0.81 -32.53 -28.23
C ALA A 165 1.09 -32.88 -29.69
N PHE A 166 2.27 -33.41 -29.95
CA PHE A 166 2.71 -33.82 -31.30
C PHE A 166 3.00 -35.29 -31.35
N ASN A 167 2.70 -35.92 -32.48
CA ASN A 167 3.13 -37.26 -32.72
C ASN A 167 4.63 -37.31 -33.08
N ARG A 168 5.18 -38.53 -33.25
CA ARG A 168 6.59 -38.77 -33.60
C ARG A 168 7.04 -38.11 -34.91
N TRP A 169 6.11 -37.72 -35.78
CA TRP A 169 6.39 -37.11 -37.09
C TRP A 169 6.24 -35.56 -37.03
N GLY A 170 5.97 -34.98 -35.84
CA GLY A 170 5.83 -33.56 -35.67
C GLY A 170 4.46 -33.02 -36.08
N VAL A 171 3.47 -33.88 -36.27
CA VAL A 171 2.08 -33.46 -36.54
C VAL A 171 1.38 -33.25 -35.20
N GLU A 172 0.77 -32.05 -35.00
CA GLU A 172 -0.05 -31.79 -33.85
C GLU A 172 -1.28 -32.69 -33.81
N VAL A 173 -1.48 -33.34 -32.68
CA VAL A 173 -2.59 -34.30 -32.48
C VAL A 173 -3.56 -33.87 -31.39
N PHE A 174 -3.18 -32.85 -30.58
CA PHE A 174 -4.04 -32.29 -29.56
C PHE A 174 -3.59 -30.86 -29.20
N TYR A 175 -4.57 -30.02 -28.93
CA TYR A 175 -4.36 -28.65 -28.45
C TYR A 175 -5.42 -28.29 -27.39
N THR A 176 -5.02 -27.59 -26.35
CA THR A 176 -5.93 -26.99 -25.35
C THR A 176 -5.35 -25.71 -24.77
N GLU A 177 -6.24 -24.80 -24.37
CA GLU A 177 -5.92 -23.62 -23.55
C GLU A 177 -6.43 -23.76 -22.11
N ASP A 178 -7.07 -24.86 -21.78
CA ASP A 178 -7.54 -25.16 -20.43
C ASP A 178 -6.37 -25.70 -19.58
N PRO A 179 -6.18 -25.18 -18.34
CA PRO A 179 -5.13 -25.62 -17.45
C PRO A 179 -5.33 -27.02 -16.88
#